data_bcc094096043ac742fe967d06cc5cafa
#
_entry.id   bcc094096043ac742fe967d06cc5cafa
#
_cell.length_a   1.000
_cell.length_b   1.000
_cell.length_c   1.000
_cell.angle_alpha   90.00
_cell.angle_beta   90.00
_cell.angle_gamma   90.00
#
_symmetry.space_group_name_H-M   'P 1'
#
loop_
_entity.id
_entity.type
_entity.pdbx_description
1 polymer ?
#
loop_
_entity_poly.entity_id
_entity_poly.type
_entity_poly.pdbx_seq_one_letter_code
_entity_poly.pdbx_strand_id
1 'polypeptide(L)'
;MHGFAQYVAPGGGGYLLLAGPAVAGVSDDPEGAAVFADCLLQWHDLPAAARARILLVTLPLDDIDENAAMVNALQRHATVISQKSLAEGFGLTVAEGMWKRRPVVGSAVGGIIDQIAPGTGILLPGPRDLQAFGAAVRRLLDDPDEASSMGNAAQAHIREQYVGDLHLLRYERLFSAMMSEA
;
A
#
# COMPACT_ATOMS: atom_id res chain seq x y z
N MET A 1 7.13 -5.39 9.27
CA MET A 1 7.99 -6.58 9.38
C MET A 1 7.44 -7.62 10.35
N HIS A 2 7.22 -7.30 11.64
CA HIS A 2 6.79 -8.29 12.66
C HIS A 2 5.53 -9.07 12.31
N GLY A 3 4.50 -8.41 11.77
CA GLY A 3 3.28 -9.11 11.35
C GLY A 3 3.51 -10.14 10.26
N PHE A 4 4.39 -9.83 9.28
CA PHE A 4 4.79 -10.79 8.27
C PHE A 4 5.62 -11.93 8.86
N ALA A 5 6.63 -11.61 9.67
CA ALA A 5 7.50 -12.60 10.31
C ALA A 5 6.74 -13.57 11.20
N GLN A 6 5.74 -13.07 11.93
CA GLN A 6 5.00 -13.86 12.90
C GLN A 6 3.84 -14.66 12.30
N TYR A 7 3.14 -14.08 11.33
CA TYR A 7 1.86 -14.65 10.85
C TYR A 7 1.87 -15.10 9.39
N VAL A 8 2.82 -14.65 8.57
CA VAL A 8 2.90 -15.01 7.15
C VAL A 8 4.06 -15.95 6.86
N ALA A 9 5.27 -15.59 7.27
CA ALA A 9 6.48 -16.36 7.00
C ALA A 9 6.43 -17.82 7.46
N PRO A 10 5.85 -18.19 8.62
CA PRO A 10 5.80 -19.59 9.05
C PRO A 10 4.99 -20.50 8.13
N GLY A 11 4.02 -19.96 7.40
CA GLY A 11 3.21 -20.71 6.44
C GLY A 11 3.88 -21.01 5.10
N GLY A 12 5.10 -20.54 4.88
CA GLY A 12 5.90 -20.92 3.72
C GLY A 12 5.65 -20.15 2.43
N GLY A 13 4.73 -19.19 2.35
CA GLY A 13 4.43 -18.43 1.14
C GLY A 13 5.02 -17.00 1.13
N GLY A 14 5.48 -16.52 -0.01
CA GLY A 14 5.75 -15.13 -0.30
C GLY A 14 7.04 -14.53 0.33
N TYR A 15 7.35 -13.33 -0.13
CA TYR A 15 8.39 -12.44 0.40
C TYR A 15 7.75 -11.09 0.74
N LEU A 16 8.25 -10.42 1.76
CA LEU A 16 7.92 -9.04 2.05
C LEU A 16 9.01 -8.14 1.48
N LEU A 17 8.63 -7.22 0.61
CA LEU A 17 9.48 -6.15 0.17
C LEU A 17 9.04 -4.84 0.81
N LEU A 18 9.93 -4.19 1.54
CA LEU A 18 9.78 -2.82 2.03
C LEU A 18 10.72 -1.95 1.21
N ALA A 19 10.15 -1.19 0.28
CA ALA A 19 10.88 -0.28 -0.58
C ALA A 19 10.54 1.16 -0.23
N GLY A 20 11.54 1.99 -0.13
CA GLY A 20 11.40 3.41 0.13
C GLY A 20 12.52 4.21 -0.53
N PRO A 21 12.43 5.55 -0.53
CA PRO A 21 13.48 6.40 -1.09
C PRO A 21 14.79 6.25 -0.33
N ALA A 22 15.90 6.53 -1.01
CA ALA A 22 17.20 6.66 -0.37
C ALA A 22 17.17 7.83 0.61
N VAL A 23 17.45 7.56 1.88
CA VAL A 23 17.28 8.51 2.99
C VAL A 23 18.11 9.79 2.81
N ALA A 24 19.27 9.69 2.16
CA ALA A 24 20.17 10.83 1.90
C ALA A 24 19.62 11.81 0.84
N GLY A 25 18.58 11.43 0.09
CA GLY A 25 18.00 12.23 -1.00
C GLY A 25 16.73 13.01 -0.62
N VAL A 26 16.20 12.84 0.59
CA VAL A 26 14.96 13.50 1.03
C VAL A 26 15.30 14.62 2.00
N SER A 27 15.44 15.84 1.49
CA SER A 27 15.77 17.01 2.30
C SER A 27 14.69 17.41 3.32
N ASP A 28 13.46 16.97 3.07
CA ASP A 28 12.28 17.33 3.87
C ASP A 28 11.89 16.27 4.92
N ASP A 29 12.64 15.16 5.00
CA ASP A 29 12.40 14.07 5.97
C ASP A 29 13.64 13.82 6.86
N PRO A 30 13.87 14.66 7.87
CA PRO A 30 15.00 14.48 8.78
C PRO A 30 14.87 13.22 9.66
N GLU A 31 13.66 12.66 9.79
CA GLU A 31 13.38 11.46 10.59
C GLU A 31 13.61 10.17 9.79
N GLY A 32 13.64 10.23 8.47
CA GLY A 32 13.75 9.06 7.59
C GLY A 32 14.97 8.20 7.88
N ALA A 33 16.13 8.82 8.17
CA ALA A 33 17.35 8.12 8.53
C ALA A 33 17.22 7.32 9.84
N ALA A 34 16.58 7.91 10.85
CA ALA A 34 16.34 7.25 12.12
C ALA A 34 15.36 6.09 11.98
N VAL A 35 14.27 6.30 11.22
CA VAL A 35 13.27 5.26 10.92
C VAL A 35 13.91 4.09 10.16
N PHE A 36 14.77 4.37 9.18
CA PHE A 36 15.45 3.32 8.44
C PHE A 36 16.42 2.52 9.32
N ALA A 37 17.18 3.21 10.18
CA ALA A 37 18.06 2.57 11.16
C ALA A 37 17.29 1.66 12.11
N ASP A 38 16.16 2.14 12.64
CA ASP A 38 15.25 1.33 13.46
C ASP A 38 14.70 0.11 12.70
N CYS A 39 14.35 0.27 11.44
CA CYS A 39 13.93 -0.85 10.59
C CYS A 39 15.03 -1.90 10.43
N LEU A 40 16.29 -1.48 10.24
CA LEU A 40 17.43 -2.39 10.17
C LEU A 40 17.65 -3.14 11.48
N LEU A 41 17.60 -2.47 12.62
CA LEU A 41 17.73 -3.10 13.93
C LEU A 41 16.63 -4.15 14.13
N GLN A 42 15.37 -3.78 13.91
CA GLN A 42 14.25 -4.69 14.00
C GLN A 42 14.37 -5.88 13.04
N TRP A 43 14.89 -5.66 11.83
CA TRP A 43 15.13 -6.73 10.86
C TRP A 43 16.21 -7.70 11.35
N HIS A 44 17.30 -7.21 11.94
CA HIS A 44 18.37 -8.03 12.52
C HIS A 44 17.88 -8.90 13.68
N ASP A 45 16.92 -8.43 14.47
CA ASP A 45 16.34 -9.14 15.60
C ASP A 45 15.34 -10.24 15.20
N LEU A 46 14.94 -10.29 13.91
CA LEU A 46 14.04 -11.33 13.45
C LEU A 46 14.73 -12.71 13.37
N PRO A 47 13.97 -13.80 13.56
CA PRO A 47 14.46 -15.14 13.30
C PRO A 47 15.03 -15.26 11.87
N ALA A 48 16.14 -15.97 11.69
CA ALA A 48 16.87 -16.07 10.43
C ALA A 48 15.97 -16.51 9.25
N ALA A 49 15.05 -17.45 9.49
CA ALA A 49 14.11 -17.92 8.48
C ALA A 49 13.11 -16.83 8.01
N ALA A 50 12.64 -15.98 8.92
CA ALA A 50 11.77 -14.85 8.56
C ALA A 50 12.57 -13.73 7.89
N ARG A 51 13.77 -13.44 8.42
CA ARG A 51 14.68 -12.43 7.88
C ARG A 51 15.07 -12.69 6.43
N ALA A 52 15.34 -13.95 6.07
CA ALA A 52 15.67 -14.35 4.70
C ALA A 52 14.54 -14.07 3.69
N ARG A 53 13.35 -13.76 4.15
CA ARG A 53 12.15 -13.51 3.34
C ARG A 53 11.64 -12.06 3.43
N ILE A 54 12.38 -11.21 4.11
CA ILE A 54 12.06 -9.78 4.25
C ILE A 54 13.21 -8.97 3.64
N LEU A 55 12.89 -8.24 2.59
CA LEU A 55 13.84 -7.42 1.84
C LEU A 55 13.60 -5.94 2.19
N LEU A 56 14.64 -5.26 2.65
CA LEU A 56 14.66 -3.82 2.82
C LEU A 56 15.41 -3.23 1.63
N VAL A 57 14.76 -2.37 0.86
CA VAL A 57 15.32 -1.81 -0.37
C VAL A 57 15.20 -0.30 -0.36
N THR A 58 16.30 0.38 -0.63
CA THR A 58 16.31 1.81 -0.89
C THR A 58 16.33 2.05 -2.40
N LEU A 59 15.42 2.88 -2.88
CA LEU A 59 15.32 3.23 -4.29
C LEU A 59 16.07 4.55 -4.54
N PRO A 60 16.83 4.67 -5.64
CA PRO A 60 17.53 5.90 -5.98
C PRO A 60 16.55 7.03 -6.27
N LEU A 61 16.93 8.27 -5.95
CA LEU A 61 16.17 9.49 -6.22
C LEU A 61 16.88 10.44 -7.19
N ASP A 62 18.04 10.05 -7.72
CA ASP A 62 18.82 10.89 -8.63
C ASP A 62 18.10 11.11 -9.97
N ASP A 63 17.27 10.15 -10.37
CA ASP A 63 16.39 10.22 -11.53
C ASP A 63 14.95 9.88 -11.11
N ILE A 64 14.06 10.86 -11.20
CA ILE A 64 12.65 10.73 -10.78
C ILE A 64 11.90 9.76 -11.71
N ASP A 65 12.19 9.75 -12.98
CA ASP A 65 11.53 8.87 -13.96
C ASP A 65 11.96 7.42 -13.76
N GLU A 66 13.25 7.19 -13.49
CA GLU A 66 13.75 5.87 -13.12
C GLU A 66 13.12 5.36 -11.82
N ASN A 67 13.08 6.20 -10.78
CA ASN A 67 12.43 5.87 -9.52
C ASN A 67 10.95 5.50 -9.74
N ALA A 68 10.21 6.31 -10.48
CA ALA A 68 8.81 6.05 -10.80
C ALA A 68 8.62 4.73 -11.57
N ALA A 69 9.52 4.42 -12.51
CA ALA A 69 9.50 3.17 -13.25
C ALA A 69 9.76 1.97 -12.33
N MET A 70 10.72 2.07 -11.39
CA MET A 70 11.00 1.03 -10.40
C MET A 70 9.81 0.79 -9.49
N VAL A 71 9.22 1.84 -8.91
CA VAL A 71 8.02 1.74 -8.06
C VAL A 71 6.87 1.10 -8.84
N ASN A 72 6.64 1.54 -10.08
CA ASN A 72 5.61 0.97 -10.94
C ASN A 72 5.84 -0.53 -11.23
N ALA A 73 7.08 -0.93 -11.48
CA ALA A 73 7.45 -2.33 -11.71
C ALA A 73 7.23 -3.18 -10.46
N LEU A 74 7.66 -2.71 -9.29
CA LEU A 74 7.46 -3.39 -8.01
C LEU A 74 5.98 -3.58 -7.68
N GLN A 75 5.18 -2.53 -7.83
CA GLN A 75 3.74 -2.61 -7.59
C GLN A 75 3.04 -3.55 -8.59
N ARG A 76 3.46 -3.58 -9.86
CA ARG A 76 2.93 -4.52 -10.87
C ARG A 76 3.32 -5.96 -10.60
N HIS A 77 4.48 -6.19 -10.02
CA HIS A 77 4.97 -7.54 -9.70
C HIS A 77 4.39 -8.08 -8.39
N ALA A 78 4.04 -7.21 -7.46
CA ALA A 78 3.50 -7.61 -6.16
C ALA A 78 2.22 -8.43 -6.30
N THR A 79 2.08 -9.50 -5.52
CA THR A 79 0.83 -10.27 -5.40
C THR A 79 -0.19 -9.49 -4.56
N VAL A 80 0.28 -8.85 -3.49
CA VAL A 80 -0.52 -8.05 -2.55
C VAL A 80 0.26 -6.78 -2.24
N ILE A 81 -0.42 -5.64 -2.23
CA ILE A 81 0.14 -4.38 -1.77
C ILE A 81 -0.37 -4.11 -0.36
N SER A 82 0.51 -3.64 0.51
CA SER A 82 0.18 -3.35 1.90
C SER A 82 0.47 -1.90 2.24
N GLN A 83 -0.55 -1.18 2.70
CA GLN A 83 -0.45 0.18 3.23
C GLN A 83 -0.93 0.21 4.68
N LYS A 84 0.00 -0.10 5.59
CA LYS A 84 -0.27 -0.23 7.02
C LYS A 84 0.07 1.06 7.77
N SER A 85 -0.52 2.16 7.36
CA SER A 85 -0.32 3.49 7.96
C SER A 85 -0.96 3.60 9.33
N LEU A 86 -0.34 4.37 10.23
CA LEU A 86 -0.92 4.79 11.51
C LEU A 86 -1.86 5.98 11.33
N ALA A 87 -1.51 6.87 10.40
CA ALA A 87 -2.30 7.99 9.92
C ALA A 87 -2.02 8.16 8.43
N GLU A 88 -3.00 8.61 7.67
CA GLU A 88 -2.88 8.80 6.23
C GLU A 88 -3.79 9.94 5.78
N GLY A 89 -3.30 10.78 4.86
CA GLY A 89 -4.15 11.77 4.20
C GLY A 89 -5.02 11.11 3.14
N PHE A 90 -4.48 10.90 1.96
CA PHE A 90 -5.17 10.26 0.86
C PHE A 90 -4.81 8.78 0.70
N GLY A 91 -3.52 8.43 0.70
CA GLY A 91 -3.06 7.06 0.46
C GLY A 91 -2.80 6.76 -1.02
N LEU A 92 -1.93 7.53 -1.66
CA LEU A 92 -1.59 7.35 -3.09
C LEU A 92 -1.18 5.92 -3.42
N THR A 93 -0.39 5.28 -2.59
CA THR A 93 0.05 3.88 -2.78
C THR A 93 -1.12 2.91 -2.89
N VAL A 94 -2.21 3.17 -2.15
CA VAL A 94 -3.45 2.37 -2.23
C VAL A 94 -4.08 2.53 -3.61
N ALA A 95 -4.35 3.77 -4.03
CA ALA A 95 -4.93 4.06 -5.34
C ALA A 95 -4.09 3.51 -6.50
N GLU A 96 -2.77 3.66 -6.42
CA GLU A 96 -1.83 3.14 -7.42
C GLU A 96 -1.84 1.61 -7.50
N GLY A 97 -1.86 0.93 -6.35
CA GLY A 97 -1.94 -0.51 -6.28
C GLY A 97 -3.24 -1.04 -6.87
N MET A 98 -4.36 -0.45 -6.49
CA MET A 98 -5.68 -0.76 -7.00
C MET A 98 -5.77 -0.52 -8.52
N TRP A 99 -5.22 0.61 -9.02
CA TRP A 99 -5.13 0.89 -10.46
C TRP A 99 -4.38 -0.20 -11.23
N LYS A 100 -3.37 -0.81 -10.62
CA LYS A 100 -2.55 -1.89 -11.20
C LYS A 100 -3.16 -3.29 -11.02
N ARG A 101 -4.44 -3.38 -10.64
CA ARG A 101 -5.16 -4.65 -10.37
C ARG A 101 -4.52 -5.46 -9.24
N ARG A 102 -3.96 -4.79 -8.24
CA ARG A 102 -3.42 -5.51 -7.09
C ARG A 102 -4.39 -5.37 -5.92
N PRO A 103 -4.70 -6.48 -5.24
CA PRO A 103 -5.43 -6.39 -4.00
C PRO A 103 -4.59 -5.64 -2.97
N VAL A 104 -5.24 -4.73 -2.24
CA VAL A 104 -4.59 -3.93 -1.22
C VAL A 104 -5.09 -4.32 0.16
N VAL A 105 -4.14 -4.50 1.09
CA VAL A 105 -4.43 -4.62 2.52
C VAL A 105 -4.03 -3.31 3.17
N GLY A 106 -5.01 -2.50 3.56
CA GLY A 106 -4.82 -1.15 4.10
C GLY A 106 -5.35 -0.99 5.52
N SER A 107 -4.75 -0.09 6.31
CA SER A 107 -5.31 0.31 7.60
C SER A 107 -6.55 1.16 7.39
N ALA A 108 -7.56 1.00 8.24
CA ALA A 108 -8.77 1.84 8.23
C ALA A 108 -8.48 3.21 8.85
N VAL A 109 -7.69 4.03 8.16
CA VAL A 109 -7.30 5.40 8.56
C VAL A 109 -7.37 6.36 7.39
N GLY A 110 -7.79 7.60 7.65
CA GLY A 110 -7.83 8.67 6.65
C GLY A 110 -8.53 8.27 5.35
N GLY A 111 -8.03 8.74 4.22
CA GLY A 111 -8.59 8.46 2.89
C GLY A 111 -8.53 7.01 2.43
N ILE A 112 -7.79 6.14 3.11
CA ILE A 112 -7.77 4.69 2.80
C ILE A 112 -9.16 4.08 3.00
N ILE A 113 -9.91 4.55 4.00
CA ILE A 113 -11.28 4.06 4.29
C ILE A 113 -12.20 4.29 3.08
N ASP A 114 -12.07 5.45 2.44
CA ASP A 114 -12.90 5.84 1.30
C ASP A 114 -12.48 5.13 0.00
N GLN A 115 -11.21 4.77 -0.11
CA GLN A 115 -10.67 4.13 -1.31
C GLN A 115 -10.99 2.63 -1.37
N ILE A 116 -10.97 1.93 -0.25
CA ILE A 116 -11.18 0.49 -0.21
C ILE A 116 -12.65 0.18 0.09
N ALA A 117 -13.43 0.01 -0.96
CA ALA A 117 -14.81 -0.45 -0.86
C ALA A 117 -14.88 -1.97 -0.60
N PRO A 118 -16.03 -2.49 -0.12
CA PRO A 118 -16.22 -3.93 0.04
C PRO A 118 -15.89 -4.72 -1.24
N GLY A 119 -15.01 -5.72 -1.14
CA GLY A 119 -14.58 -6.55 -2.27
C GLY A 119 -13.46 -5.96 -3.14
N THR A 120 -13.01 -4.72 -2.90
CA THR A 120 -11.93 -4.10 -3.66
C THR A 120 -10.57 -4.08 -2.94
N GLY A 121 -10.54 -4.59 -1.73
CA GLY A 121 -9.37 -4.67 -0.87
C GLY A 121 -9.77 -5.16 0.52
N ILE A 122 -8.83 -5.18 1.45
CA ILE A 122 -9.07 -5.55 2.84
C ILE A 122 -8.69 -4.38 3.74
N LEU A 123 -9.68 -3.85 4.47
CA LEU A 123 -9.45 -2.85 5.51
C LEU A 123 -9.15 -3.54 6.85
N LEU A 124 -8.04 -3.18 7.45
CA LEU A 124 -7.65 -3.60 8.79
C LEU A 124 -8.28 -2.64 9.82
N PRO A 125 -9.06 -3.16 10.77
CA PRO A 125 -9.77 -2.32 11.74
C PRO A 125 -8.84 -1.54 12.67
N GLY A 126 -7.61 -2.05 12.89
CA GLY A 126 -6.59 -1.41 13.69
C GLY A 126 -5.22 -1.44 13.01
N PRO A 127 -4.55 -0.27 12.87
CA PRO A 127 -3.26 -0.20 12.20
C PRO A 127 -2.14 -0.96 12.94
N ARG A 128 -2.35 -1.33 14.20
CA ARG A 128 -1.40 -2.09 15.02
C ARG A 128 -1.77 -3.56 15.17
N ASP A 129 -2.89 -4.00 14.60
CA ASP A 129 -3.30 -5.39 14.63
C ASP A 129 -2.46 -6.22 13.64
N LEU A 130 -1.43 -6.86 14.18
CA LEU A 130 -0.51 -7.69 13.41
C LEU A 130 -1.13 -9.03 13.01
N GLN A 131 -2.07 -9.54 13.81
CA GLN A 131 -2.75 -10.79 13.53
C GLN A 131 -3.74 -10.63 12.37
N ALA A 132 -4.59 -9.59 12.42
CA ALA A 132 -5.50 -9.28 11.32
C ALA A 132 -4.74 -9.01 10.02
N PHE A 133 -3.60 -8.28 10.07
CA PHE A 133 -2.72 -8.08 8.93
C PHE A 133 -2.22 -9.41 8.37
N GLY A 134 -1.67 -10.27 9.21
CA GLY A 134 -1.15 -11.55 8.77
C GLY A 134 -2.22 -12.44 8.16
N ALA A 135 -3.41 -12.50 8.77
CA ALA A 135 -4.55 -13.26 8.25
C ALA A 135 -5.01 -12.74 6.87
N ALA A 136 -5.11 -11.41 6.69
CA ALA A 136 -5.48 -10.79 5.43
C ALA A 136 -4.47 -11.11 4.31
N VAL A 137 -3.19 -10.95 4.59
CA VAL A 137 -2.13 -11.26 3.62
C VAL A 137 -2.12 -12.75 3.25
N ARG A 138 -2.20 -13.64 4.24
CA ARG A 138 -2.26 -15.08 3.98
C ARG A 138 -3.45 -15.48 3.13
N ARG A 139 -4.64 -14.98 3.44
CA ARG A 139 -5.86 -15.24 2.65
C ARG A 139 -5.62 -14.97 1.17
N LEU A 140 -4.99 -13.84 0.84
CA LEU A 140 -4.73 -13.46 -0.56
C LEU A 140 -3.56 -14.21 -1.21
N LEU A 141 -2.58 -14.68 -0.41
CA LEU A 141 -1.50 -15.51 -0.93
C LEU A 141 -1.92 -16.98 -1.13
N ASP A 142 -2.81 -17.47 -0.28
CA ASP A 142 -3.29 -18.85 -0.30
C ASP A 142 -4.41 -19.05 -1.35
N ASP A 143 -5.10 -17.97 -1.78
CA ASP A 143 -6.13 -17.97 -2.83
C ASP A 143 -5.83 -16.95 -3.93
N PRO A 144 -5.07 -17.35 -4.98
CA PRO A 144 -4.74 -16.48 -6.12
C PRO A 144 -5.96 -16.03 -6.94
N ASP A 145 -7.03 -16.83 -6.98
CA ASP A 145 -8.25 -16.50 -7.72
C ASP A 145 -9.01 -15.39 -6.99
N GLU A 146 -9.11 -15.46 -5.67
CA GLU A 146 -9.66 -14.39 -4.85
C GLU A 146 -8.82 -13.11 -4.99
N ALA A 147 -7.49 -13.20 -4.90
CA ALA A 147 -6.60 -12.07 -5.06
C ALA A 147 -6.76 -11.40 -6.43
N SER A 148 -6.87 -12.19 -7.50
CA SER A 148 -7.09 -11.68 -8.86
C SER A 148 -8.46 -11.02 -9.01
N SER A 149 -9.51 -11.64 -8.50
CA SER A 149 -10.88 -11.09 -8.53
C SER A 149 -10.96 -9.77 -7.80
N MET A 150 -10.40 -9.70 -6.59
CA MET A 150 -10.31 -8.48 -5.78
C MET A 150 -9.51 -7.39 -6.49
N GLY A 151 -8.37 -7.71 -7.10
CA GLY A 151 -7.57 -6.76 -7.86
C GLY A 151 -8.31 -6.19 -9.08
N ASN A 152 -9.09 -7.00 -9.79
CA ASN A 152 -9.92 -6.54 -10.90
C ASN A 152 -11.03 -5.59 -10.42
N ALA A 153 -11.72 -5.94 -9.33
CA ALA A 153 -12.73 -5.08 -8.72
C ALA A 153 -12.12 -3.75 -8.22
N ALA A 154 -10.91 -3.82 -7.63
CA ALA A 154 -10.16 -2.65 -7.20
C ALA A 154 -9.90 -1.68 -8.36
N GLN A 155 -9.43 -2.18 -9.50
CA GLN A 155 -9.18 -1.32 -10.67
C GLN A 155 -10.47 -0.70 -11.21
N ALA A 156 -11.54 -1.46 -11.31
CA ALA A 156 -12.82 -0.93 -11.77
C ALA A 156 -13.28 0.23 -10.85
N HIS A 157 -13.22 0.02 -9.54
CA HIS A 157 -13.59 1.01 -8.54
C HIS A 157 -12.75 2.30 -8.64
N ILE A 158 -11.42 2.20 -8.76
CA ILE A 158 -10.56 3.38 -8.91
C ILE A 158 -10.87 4.13 -10.21
N ARG A 159 -11.10 3.43 -11.31
CA ARG A 159 -11.49 4.06 -12.60
C ARG A 159 -12.80 4.81 -12.50
N GLU A 160 -13.75 4.30 -11.77
CA GLU A 160 -15.08 4.89 -11.64
C GLU A 160 -15.13 6.04 -10.64
N GLN A 161 -14.24 6.06 -9.64
CA GLN A 161 -14.36 7.00 -8.53
C GLN A 161 -13.23 8.02 -8.40
N TYR A 162 -12.02 7.70 -8.90
CA TYR A 162 -10.80 8.46 -8.56
C TYR A 162 -9.98 8.95 -9.75
N VAL A 163 -10.51 8.85 -10.99
CA VAL A 163 -9.82 9.41 -12.17
C VAL A 163 -10.05 10.92 -12.23
N GLY A 164 -9.02 11.66 -12.67
CA GLY A 164 -8.99 13.13 -12.64
C GLY A 164 -10.17 13.82 -13.32
N ASP A 165 -10.64 13.28 -14.45
CA ASP A 165 -11.79 13.84 -15.19
C ASP A 165 -13.09 13.84 -14.36
N LEU A 166 -13.30 12.82 -13.54
CA LEU A 166 -14.45 12.73 -12.63
C LEU A 166 -14.38 13.79 -11.54
N HIS A 167 -13.20 14.14 -11.09
CA HIS A 167 -13.01 15.19 -10.10
C HIS A 167 -13.44 16.55 -10.65
N LEU A 168 -13.04 16.86 -11.88
CA LEU A 168 -13.49 18.10 -12.57
C LEU A 168 -15.01 18.14 -12.73
N LEU A 169 -15.64 17.05 -13.15
CA LEU A 169 -17.10 16.97 -13.27
C LEU A 169 -17.82 17.12 -11.92
N ARG A 170 -17.23 16.63 -10.83
CA ARG A 170 -17.79 16.82 -9.48
C ARG A 170 -17.71 18.27 -9.04
N TYR A 171 -16.61 18.96 -9.32
CA TYR A 171 -16.48 20.40 -9.05
C TYR A 171 -17.45 21.23 -9.90
N GLU A 172 -17.56 20.92 -11.19
CA GLU A 172 -18.51 21.60 -12.08
C GLU A 172 -19.95 21.50 -11.54
N ARG A 173 -20.39 20.31 -11.15
CA ARG A 173 -21.71 20.08 -10.54
C ARG A 173 -21.89 20.83 -9.23
N LEU A 174 -20.87 20.83 -8.36
CA LEU A 174 -20.91 21.55 -7.10
C LEU A 174 -21.09 23.06 -7.31
N PHE A 175 -20.26 23.65 -8.18
CA PHE A 175 -20.34 25.08 -8.48
C PHE A 175 -21.65 25.43 -9.16
N SER A 176 -22.15 24.62 -10.09
CA SER A 176 -23.43 24.84 -10.75
C SER A 176 -24.59 24.81 -9.73
N ALA A 177 -24.59 23.89 -8.78
CA ALA A 177 -25.58 23.84 -7.72
C ALA A 177 -25.53 25.10 -6.83
N MET A 178 -24.34 25.52 -6.39
CA MET A 178 -24.18 26.73 -5.59
C MET A 178 -24.66 28.01 -6.30
N MET A 179 -24.45 28.08 -7.62
CA MET A 179 -24.91 29.25 -8.43
C MET A 179 -26.41 29.24 -8.71
N SER A 180 -27.06 28.07 -8.65
CA SER A 180 -28.52 27.98 -8.87
C SER A 180 -29.36 28.27 -7.62
N GLU A 181 -28.72 28.24 -6.43
CA GLU A 181 -29.37 28.57 -5.15
C GLU A 181 -29.17 30.03 -4.71
N ALA A 182 -28.40 30.80 -5.47
CA ALA A 182 -28.13 32.23 -5.24
C ALA A 182 -29.02 33.11 -6.12
#